data_d02d43df4a8673ee39907c1ca7aeb18a
#
_entry.id   d02d43df4a8673ee39907c1ca7aeb18a
#
_cell.length_a   1.000
_cell.length_b   1.000
_cell.length_c   1.000
_cell.angle_alpha   90.00
_cell.angle_beta   90.00
_cell.angle_gamma   90.00
#
_symmetry.space_group_name_H-M   'P 1'
#
loop_
_entity.id
_entity.type
_entity.pdbx_description
1 polymer ?
#
loop_
_entity_poly.entity_id
_entity_poly.type
_entity_poly.pdbx_seq_one_letter_code
_entity_poly.pdbx_strand_id
1 'polypeptide(L)'
;MDMNNVNIEEIVKQVLSGMTGKGAAPAAASAPAAPAANGGIPKTARVAMMTEKKHFELQEYPIPELGDDDILVKVEGCGVCGTDAHEYKNDPFGLIPVVLGHEGTGEIVAMGKNVTVDTAGKAVKVGDKVVTCMIFKDDPEITMFD
;
A
#
# COMPACT_ATOMS: atom_id res chain seq x y z
N MET A 1 10.56 -35.94 3.62
CA MET A 1 9.75 -35.46 2.49
C MET A 1 10.74 -34.82 1.52
N ASP A 2 11.00 -35.47 0.39
CA ASP A 2 11.95 -34.99 -0.62
C ASP A 2 11.38 -33.77 -1.33
N MET A 3 12.03 -32.63 -1.14
CA MET A 3 11.67 -31.36 -1.77
C MET A 3 12.21 -31.21 -3.22
N ASN A 4 12.77 -32.25 -3.80
CA ASN A 4 13.47 -32.21 -5.09
C ASN A 4 12.61 -32.55 -6.31
N ASN A 5 11.29 -32.69 -6.18
CA ASN A 5 10.46 -33.07 -7.33
C ASN A 5 9.19 -32.20 -7.46
N VAL A 6 9.34 -30.90 -7.22
CA VAL A 6 8.26 -29.95 -7.50
C VAL A 6 8.35 -29.57 -8.98
N ASN A 7 7.43 -30.11 -9.78
CA ASN A 7 7.34 -29.77 -11.20
C ASN A 7 6.74 -28.37 -11.35
N ILE A 8 7.63 -27.38 -11.48
CA ILE A 8 7.26 -25.95 -11.62
C ILE A 8 6.34 -25.73 -12.83
N GLU A 9 6.53 -26.49 -13.92
CA GLU A 9 5.67 -26.39 -15.12
C GLU A 9 4.22 -26.81 -14.84
N GLU A 10 4.04 -27.79 -13.97
CA GLU A 10 2.71 -28.28 -13.59
C GLU A 10 1.97 -27.28 -12.68
N ILE A 11 2.72 -26.66 -11.77
CA ILE A 11 2.18 -25.58 -10.92
C ILE A 11 1.79 -24.36 -11.77
N VAL A 12 2.64 -23.94 -12.70
CA VAL A 12 2.35 -22.84 -13.62
C VAL A 12 1.13 -23.15 -14.48
N LYS A 13 1.00 -24.37 -14.99
CA LYS A 13 -0.18 -24.81 -15.75
C LYS A 13 -1.46 -24.80 -14.90
N GLN A 14 -1.39 -25.22 -13.64
CA GLN A 14 -2.55 -25.18 -12.73
C GLN A 14 -2.99 -23.75 -12.43
N VAL A 15 -2.03 -22.86 -12.16
CA VAL A 15 -2.33 -21.43 -11.91
C VAL A 15 -2.94 -20.78 -13.15
N LEU A 16 -2.37 -21.00 -14.33
CA LEU A 16 -2.90 -20.44 -15.58
C LEU A 16 -4.27 -21.02 -15.95
N SER A 17 -4.52 -22.30 -15.71
CA SER A 17 -5.83 -22.90 -15.97
C SER A 17 -6.90 -22.42 -14.99
N GLY A 18 -6.53 -22.11 -13.75
CA GLY A 18 -7.41 -21.49 -12.77
C GLY A 18 -7.81 -20.05 -13.15
N MET A 19 -6.96 -19.34 -13.87
CA MET A 19 -7.23 -17.96 -14.33
C MET A 19 -8.11 -17.90 -15.60
N THR A 20 -8.21 -18.97 -16.36
CA THR A 20 -9.03 -19.04 -17.60
C THR A 20 -10.38 -19.71 -17.39
N GLY A 21 -10.63 -20.31 -16.24
CA GLY A 21 -11.91 -20.91 -15.88
C GLY A 21 -12.95 -19.83 -15.58
N LYS A 22 -14.03 -19.82 -16.36
CA LYS A 22 -15.26 -19.04 -16.14
C LYS A 22 -15.99 -19.55 -14.90
N GLY A 23 -15.35 -19.45 -13.73
CA GLY A 23 -15.96 -19.69 -12.43
C GLY A 23 -16.39 -18.36 -11.86
N ALA A 24 -17.68 -18.21 -11.55
CA ALA A 24 -18.21 -17.04 -10.86
C ALA A 24 -17.37 -16.80 -9.59
N ALA A 25 -16.65 -15.70 -9.54
CA ALA A 25 -16.03 -15.21 -8.32
C ALA A 25 -17.13 -15.11 -7.25
N PRO A 26 -16.89 -15.52 -6.00
CA PRO A 26 -17.81 -15.20 -4.93
C PRO A 26 -18.01 -13.68 -4.95
N ALA A 27 -19.27 -13.25 -4.94
CA ALA A 27 -19.63 -11.84 -4.96
C ALA A 27 -18.82 -11.14 -3.86
N ALA A 28 -17.80 -10.40 -4.25
CA ALA A 28 -17.13 -9.51 -3.36
C ALA A 28 -18.20 -8.59 -2.81
N ALA A 29 -18.36 -8.55 -1.51
CA ALA A 29 -19.19 -7.56 -0.86
C ALA A 29 -18.77 -6.22 -1.47
N SER A 30 -19.68 -5.52 -2.11
CA SER A 30 -19.41 -4.27 -2.79
C SER A 30 -18.76 -3.32 -1.79
N ALA A 31 -17.47 -3.09 -1.96
CA ALA A 31 -16.82 -1.98 -1.27
C ALA A 31 -17.65 -0.74 -1.61
N PRO A 32 -17.98 0.11 -0.64
CA PRO A 32 -18.69 1.35 -0.91
C PRO A 32 -17.92 2.08 -2.01
N ALA A 33 -18.66 2.45 -3.09
CA ALA A 33 -18.09 3.11 -4.25
C ALA A 33 -17.23 4.29 -3.78
N ALA A 34 -15.99 4.34 -4.27
CA ALA A 34 -15.15 5.50 -4.07
C ALA A 34 -15.92 6.73 -4.57
N PRO A 35 -15.95 7.86 -3.82
CA PRO A 35 -16.63 9.05 -4.29
C PRO A 35 -16.03 9.46 -5.63
N ALA A 36 -16.90 9.69 -6.60
CA ALA A 36 -16.52 10.12 -7.94
C ALA A 36 -15.62 11.36 -7.87
N ALA A 37 -14.57 11.36 -8.67
CA ALA A 37 -13.57 12.43 -8.74
C ALA A 37 -14.18 13.72 -9.32
N ASN A 38 -14.80 14.52 -8.46
CA ASN A 38 -15.20 15.90 -8.72
C ASN A 38 -15.24 16.73 -7.43
N GLY A 39 -14.42 16.45 -6.48
CA GLY A 39 -14.30 17.20 -5.24
C GLY A 39 -12.84 17.38 -4.89
N GLY A 40 -12.50 18.56 -4.37
CA GLY A 40 -11.16 18.85 -3.86
C GLY A 40 -10.69 17.80 -2.83
N ILE A 41 -9.45 17.90 -2.39
CA ILE A 41 -8.84 17.02 -1.40
C ILE A 41 -9.76 16.94 -0.16
N PRO A 42 -10.17 15.73 0.28
CA PRO A 42 -11.00 15.56 1.45
C PRO A 42 -10.26 16.06 2.70
N LYS A 43 -11.00 16.42 3.75
CA LYS A 43 -10.39 16.84 5.02
C LYS A 43 -9.89 15.66 5.86
N THR A 44 -10.42 14.48 5.62
CA THR A 44 -10.12 13.26 6.37
C THR A 44 -9.86 12.10 5.42
N ALA A 45 -9.09 11.13 5.89
CA ALA A 45 -8.86 9.86 5.21
C ALA A 45 -9.24 8.70 6.12
N ARG A 46 -9.77 7.63 5.51
CA ARG A 46 -10.03 6.38 6.21
C ARG A 46 -8.79 5.51 6.17
N VAL A 47 -8.46 4.93 7.30
CA VAL A 47 -7.33 4.01 7.46
C VAL A 47 -7.80 2.69 8.07
N ALA A 48 -7.19 1.59 7.69
CA ALA A 48 -7.36 0.30 8.35
C ALA A 48 -6.31 0.20 9.46
N MET A 49 -6.72 0.52 10.67
CA MET A 49 -5.87 0.47 11.86
C MET A 49 -5.88 -0.94 12.45
N MET A 50 -4.71 -1.57 12.57
CA MET A 50 -4.57 -2.78 13.35
C MET A 50 -4.54 -2.39 14.83
N THR A 51 -5.64 -2.64 15.55
CA THR A 51 -5.79 -2.29 16.97
C THR A 51 -5.42 -3.43 17.90
N GLU A 52 -5.49 -4.66 17.40
CA GLU A 52 -5.08 -5.87 18.07
C GLU A 52 -4.54 -6.87 17.06
N LYS A 53 -3.85 -7.92 17.52
CA LYS A 53 -3.43 -9.03 16.67
C LYS A 53 -4.62 -9.63 15.94
N LYS A 54 -4.51 -9.76 14.63
CA LYS A 54 -5.55 -10.33 13.74
C LYS A 54 -6.85 -9.52 13.69
N HIS A 55 -6.81 -8.27 14.11
CA HIS A 55 -7.97 -7.39 14.09
C HIS A 55 -7.66 -6.02 13.51
N PHE A 56 -8.51 -5.57 12.57
CA PHE A 56 -8.47 -4.24 11.99
C PHE A 56 -9.77 -3.50 12.25
N GLU A 57 -9.65 -2.22 12.48
CA GLU A 57 -10.77 -1.27 12.53
C GLU A 57 -10.60 -0.20 11.48
N LEU A 58 -11.71 0.20 10.84
CA LEU A 58 -11.70 1.38 9.98
C LEU A 58 -11.84 2.63 10.85
N GLN A 59 -10.83 3.45 10.81
CA GLN A 59 -10.79 4.71 11.55
C GLN A 59 -10.63 5.88 10.57
N GLU A 60 -11.05 7.07 10.99
CA GLU A 60 -10.98 8.28 10.19
C GLU A 60 -10.02 9.27 10.85
N TYR A 61 -9.06 9.75 10.06
CA TYR A 61 -8.04 10.70 10.51
C TYR A 61 -8.06 11.97 9.66
N PRO A 62 -7.79 13.14 10.26
CA PRO A 62 -7.59 14.34 9.47
C PRO A 62 -6.37 14.19 8.56
N ILE A 63 -6.48 14.67 7.34
CA ILE A 63 -5.31 14.80 6.45
C ILE A 63 -4.48 15.97 6.99
N PRO A 64 -3.18 15.75 7.30
CA PRO A 64 -2.32 16.81 7.81
C PRO A 64 -2.10 17.91 6.77
N GLU A 65 -1.71 19.09 7.24
CA GLU A 65 -1.24 20.14 6.35
C GLU A 65 0.03 19.67 5.60
N LEU A 66 0.06 19.95 4.31
CA LEU A 66 1.17 19.55 3.46
C LEU A 66 2.37 20.43 3.71
N GLY A 67 3.50 19.85 4.07
CA GLY A 67 4.78 20.54 4.18
C GLY A 67 5.38 20.88 2.82
N ASP A 68 6.45 21.67 2.84
CA ASP A 68 7.12 22.13 1.62
C ASP A 68 7.78 21.00 0.80
N ASP A 69 8.16 19.92 1.46
CA ASP A 69 8.87 18.76 0.89
C ASP A 69 7.99 17.51 0.74
N ASP A 70 6.70 17.63 1.07
CA ASP A 70 5.76 16.51 1.09
C ASP A 70 5.01 16.35 -0.22
N ILE A 71 4.49 15.15 -0.44
CA ILE A 71 3.46 14.86 -1.45
C ILE A 71 2.25 14.23 -0.78
N LEU A 72 1.06 14.54 -1.28
CA LEU A 72 -0.16 13.85 -0.91
C LEU A 72 -0.57 12.93 -2.06
N VAL A 73 -0.69 11.65 -1.74
CA VAL A 73 -1.05 10.61 -2.70
C VAL A 73 -2.44 10.09 -2.40
N LYS A 74 -3.32 10.12 -3.40
CA LYS A 74 -4.59 9.39 -3.37
C LYS A 74 -4.28 7.91 -3.63
N VAL A 75 -4.30 7.11 -2.59
CA VAL A 75 -4.00 5.67 -2.67
C VAL A 75 -5.04 4.96 -3.53
N GLU A 76 -4.58 4.20 -4.52
CA GLU A 76 -5.39 3.34 -5.40
C GLU A 76 -5.22 1.86 -5.07
N GLY A 77 -4.11 1.50 -4.44
CA GLY A 77 -3.82 0.15 -4.00
C GLY A 77 -2.63 0.09 -3.07
N CYS A 78 -2.51 -0.99 -2.34
CA CYS A 78 -1.36 -1.31 -1.53
C CYS A 78 -1.11 -2.81 -1.60
N GLY A 79 0.12 -3.20 -1.90
CA GLY A 79 0.55 -4.59 -1.84
C GLY A 79 0.52 -5.11 -0.40
N VAL A 80 0.49 -6.41 -0.25
CA VAL A 80 0.59 -7.11 1.04
C VAL A 80 1.80 -8.02 0.97
N CYS A 81 2.83 -7.73 1.73
CA CYS A 81 4.03 -8.55 1.78
C CYS A 81 4.03 -9.50 2.98
N GLY A 82 5.09 -10.31 3.09
CA GLY A 82 5.27 -11.23 4.22
C GLY A 82 5.35 -10.53 5.57
N THR A 83 5.92 -9.32 5.63
CA THR A 83 6.00 -8.51 6.85
C THR A 83 4.62 -8.14 7.37
N ASP A 84 3.71 -7.69 6.50
CA ASP A 84 2.34 -7.35 6.91
C ASP A 84 1.61 -8.57 7.51
N ALA A 85 1.78 -9.74 6.87
CA ALA A 85 1.20 -10.98 7.36
C ALA A 85 1.81 -11.43 8.70
N HIS A 86 3.09 -11.15 8.92
CA HIS A 86 3.80 -11.47 10.15
C HIS A 86 3.36 -10.55 11.29
N GLU A 87 3.30 -9.23 11.04
CA GLU A 87 2.77 -8.25 11.98
C GLU A 87 1.33 -8.55 12.34
N TYR A 88 0.46 -8.80 11.37
CA TYR A 88 -0.94 -9.15 11.60
C TYR A 88 -1.10 -10.32 12.56
N LYS A 89 -0.25 -11.36 12.44
CA LYS A 89 -0.37 -12.58 13.26
C LYS A 89 0.27 -12.44 14.64
N ASN A 90 1.43 -11.82 14.72
CA ASN A 90 2.31 -11.96 15.87
C ASN A 90 2.69 -10.64 16.54
N ASP A 91 2.63 -9.52 15.80
CA ASP A 91 3.13 -8.20 16.23
C ASP A 91 4.55 -8.29 16.82
N PRO A 92 5.52 -8.82 16.06
CA PRO A 92 6.86 -9.08 16.57
C PRO A 92 7.62 -7.81 16.94
N PHE A 93 7.25 -6.68 16.34
CA PHE A 93 7.87 -5.38 16.61
C PHE A 93 7.12 -4.54 17.65
N GLY A 94 5.95 -5.01 18.11
CA GLY A 94 5.15 -4.29 19.12
C GLY A 94 4.60 -2.96 18.59
N LEU A 95 4.16 -2.92 17.34
CA LEU A 95 3.73 -1.70 16.66
C LEU A 95 2.26 -1.31 16.93
N ILE A 96 1.46 -2.22 17.46
CA ILE A 96 0.03 -1.97 17.69
C ILE A 96 -0.18 -0.77 18.66
N PRO A 97 -1.05 0.22 18.31
CA PRO A 97 -1.86 0.31 17.09
C PRO A 97 -1.07 0.83 15.89
N VAL A 98 -1.28 0.24 14.70
CA VAL A 98 -0.52 0.58 13.49
C VAL A 98 -1.37 0.46 12.22
N VAL A 99 -1.08 1.29 11.23
CA VAL A 99 -1.57 1.12 9.86
C VAL A 99 -0.53 0.33 9.09
N LEU A 100 -0.84 -0.91 8.74
CA LEU A 100 0.04 -1.75 7.94
C LEU A 100 -0.04 -1.39 6.46
N GLY A 101 0.96 -1.81 5.71
CA GLY A 101 1.09 -1.59 4.27
C GLY A 101 2.16 -0.57 3.92
N HIS A 102 3.16 -1.02 3.17
CA HIS A 102 4.32 -0.22 2.74
C HIS A 102 4.56 -0.30 1.22
N GLU A 103 3.66 -0.94 0.50
CA GLU A 103 3.70 -1.08 -0.96
C GLU A 103 2.56 -0.28 -1.60
N GLY A 104 2.39 0.97 -1.15
CA GLY A 104 1.32 1.84 -1.61
C GLY A 104 1.56 2.35 -3.02
N THR A 105 0.49 2.46 -3.81
CA THR A 105 0.51 3.10 -5.12
C THR A 105 -0.70 4.01 -5.27
N GLY A 106 -0.57 5.06 -6.07
CA GLY A 106 -1.65 6.01 -6.28
C GLY A 106 -1.27 7.20 -7.12
N GLU A 107 -2.10 8.21 -7.09
CA GLU A 107 -1.97 9.44 -7.84
C GLU A 107 -1.58 10.60 -6.92
N ILE A 108 -0.59 11.39 -7.31
CA ILE A 108 -0.24 12.64 -6.62
C ILE A 108 -1.40 13.62 -6.76
N VAL A 109 -2.00 14.05 -5.66
CA VAL A 109 -3.11 15.01 -5.65
C VAL A 109 -2.69 16.39 -5.13
N ALA A 110 -1.59 16.48 -4.40
CA ALA A 110 -0.95 17.75 -4.00
C ALA A 110 0.55 17.54 -3.78
N MET A 111 1.30 18.61 -3.90
CA MET A 111 2.77 18.63 -3.74
C MET A 111 3.20 19.88 -3.00
N GLY A 112 4.18 19.72 -2.12
CA GLY A 112 4.91 20.83 -1.53
C GLY A 112 5.77 21.56 -2.56
N LYS A 113 6.09 22.81 -2.28
CA LYS A 113 6.77 23.72 -3.25
C LYS A 113 8.19 23.28 -3.63
N ASN A 114 8.87 22.49 -2.79
CA ASN A 114 10.22 22.03 -3.02
C ASN A 114 10.28 20.72 -3.81
N VAL A 115 9.17 20.00 -3.92
CA VAL A 115 9.12 18.70 -4.60
C VAL A 115 9.09 18.92 -6.11
N THR A 116 10.16 18.55 -6.79
CA THR A 116 10.29 18.73 -8.25
C THR A 116 10.62 17.44 -8.98
N VAL A 117 11.21 16.47 -8.28
CA VAL A 117 11.66 15.19 -8.84
C VAL A 117 11.34 14.03 -7.89
N ASP A 118 11.27 12.82 -8.43
CA ASP A 118 11.20 11.59 -7.67
C ASP A 118 12.59 11.11 -7.19
N THR A 119 12.64 9.98 -6.49
CA THR A 119 13.90 9.38 -6.01
C THR A 119 14.86 8.95 -7.12
N ALA A 120 14.39 8.82 -8.35
CA ALA A 120 15.21 8.55 -9.54
C ALA A 120 15.67 9.83 -10.25
N GLY A 121 15.29 11.01 -9.77
CA GLY A 121 15.61 12.30 -10.37
C GLY A 121 14.71 12.67 -11.55
N LYS A 122 13.61 11.99 -11.76
CA LYS A 122 12.63 12.29 -12.80
C LYS A 122 11.64 13.33 -12.30
N ALA A 123 11.36 14.35 -13.11
CA ALA A 123 10.38 15.38 -12.78
C ALA A 123 9.00 14.78 -12.52
N VAL A 124 8.36 15.25 -11.45
CA VAL A 124 7.00 14.83 -11.04
C VAL A 124 6.05 16.02 -10.96
N LYS A 125 4.77 15.74 -11.11
CA LYS A 125 3.69 16.74 -11.03
C LYS A 125 2.42 16.11 -10.48
N VAL A 126 1.48 16.94 -10.06
CA VAL A 126 0.12 16.53 -9.71
C VAL A 126 -0.52 15.77 -10.89
N GLY A 127 -1.14 14.64 -10.60
CA GLY A 127 -1.73 13.71 -11.55
C GLY A 127 -0.80 12.56 -11.97
N ASP A 128 0.47 12.59 -11.60
CA ASP A 128 1.36 11.46 -11.88
C ASP A 128 1.06 10.27 -10.96
N LYS A 129 1.21 9.07 -11.50
CA LYS A 129 1.11 7.82 -10.74
C LYS A 129 2.46 7.50 -10.12
N VAL A 130 2.41 7.17 -8.84
CA VAL A 130 3.60 6.87 -8.04
C VAL A 130 3.41 5.61 -7.21
N VAL A 131 4.54 5.04 -6.82
CA VAL A 131 4.63 3.94 -5.88
C VAL A 131 5.51 4.37 -4.71
N THR A 132 5.19 3.97 -3.50
CA THR A 132 6.03 4.24 -2.33
C THR A 132 7.37 3.53 -2.49
N CYS A 133 8.46 4.24 -2.20
CA CYS A 133 9.79 3.66 -2.16
C CYS A 133 10.20 3.50 -0.69
N MET A 134 10.53 2.28 -0.31
CA MET A 134 11.03 1.96 1.04
C MET A 134 12.52 2.25 1.21
N ILE A 135 13.23 2.57 0.12
CA ILE A 135 14.66 2.83 0.16
C ILE A 135 14.85 4.34 0.22
N PHE A 136 15.14 4.83 1.40
CA PHE A 136 15.56 6.21 1.62
C PHE A 136 17.06 6.27 1.34
N LYS A 137 17.44 6.88 0.25
CA LYS A 137 18.84 7.13 -0.06
C LYS A 137 19.25 8.42 0.64
N ASP A 138 20.30 8.32 1.47
CA ASP A 138 21.00 9.47 2.05
C ASP A 138 20.31 10.20 3.23
N ASP A 139 19.33 9.61 3.93
CA ASP A 139 18.90 10.16 5.22
C ASP A 139 19.59 9.41 6.38
N PRO A 140 20.56 10.04 7.06
CA PRO A 140 21.28 9.41 8.17
C PRO A 140 20.42 9.22 9.44
N GLU A 141 19.24 9.80 9.51
CA GLU A 141 18.33 9.67 10.65
C GLU A 141 17.31 8.54 10.46
N ILE A 142 17.15 8.02 9.24
CA ILE A 142 16.31 6.87 8.98
C ILE A 142 17.18 5.62 8.92
N THR A 143 17.50 5.10 10.08
CA THR A 143 18.03 3.73 10.19
C THR A 143 16.89 2.76 9.90
N MET A 144 16.89 2.22 8.70
CA MET A 144 16.09 1.04 8.42
C MET A 144 16.72 -0.14 9.16
N PHE A 145 16.14 -0.46 10.31
CA PHE A 145 16.37 -1.72 11.03
C PHE A 145 17.84 -2.15 11.15
N ASP A 146 18.49 -1.75 12.22
CA ASP A 146 19.58 -2.53 12.80
C ASP A 146 19.06 -3.82 13.44
#